data_ef7fa8d4a22629a3012a9b1243fbf953
#
_entry.id   ef7fa8d4a22629a3012a9b1243fbf953
#
_cell.length_a   1.000
_cell.length_b   1.000
_cell.length_c   1.000
_cell.angle_alpha   90.00
_cell.angle_beta   90.00
_cell.angle_gamma   90.00
#
_symmetry.space_group_name_H-M   'P 1'
#
loop_
_entity.id
_entity.type
_entity.pdbx_description
1 polymer ?
#
loop_
_entity_poly.entity_id
_entity_poly.type
_entity_poly.pdbx_seq_one_letter_code
_entity_poly.pdbx_strand_id
1 'polypeptide(L)'
;MSLRRTLWLVALLSVASWHASVAGEPPECRNVRFGVVGFSDVAAVTAITSRVLDQLGYTPSTVNLSVPIIFASLQNQNIDVFLGNWMPAQEGDSKPYLERRAVELVGPNLEHARFTLAVPQYLYDTGLKSFTDIQRFSAALNDAIYGIEPGAAANRLVLGMIRANAFGLGHFRLIESSEQGMLAELERAYRARRPIVFVGWEPHPMNLRFQIQYLAGGDTTFGPDFGGSTINTVTRVGLGERCPNLGRLLRQLKFTLRGESEIMAAMLERHEPPDRAAEAWLRAHPEEMREWLVGVLGFNGEPVQTTAAATASSDATRDRGLEGWMLAHKIPLGNAISRALELLKSHRAKEFDGFSASIRSTVDAVTWALRAVPALAFIAGAGVLAWLLKRSWSLTLFVALALLFVLNQGYWQPMLETLSLVLVATAICIALGVPLGIACAHHPRLYATLRPVLDLMQTLPTFVYLIPTLVLFGLGPCPA
;
A
#
# COMPACT_ATOMS: atom_id res chain seq x y z
N MET A 1 -27.26 71.87 34.83
CA MET A 1 -25.99 71.14 34.60
C MET A 1 -26.21 69.71 35.02
N SER A 2 -26.48 68.80 34.05
CA SER A 2 -26.16 67.36 34.24
C SER A 2 -26.74 66.42 33.21
N LEU A 3 -27.68 66.86 32.32
CA LEU A 3 -28.30 65.91 31.36
C LEU A 3 -27.42 65.67 30.09
N ARG A 4 -26.47 66.56 29.77
CA ARG A 4 -25.58 66.44 28.61
C ARG A 4 -24.34 65.53 28.85
N ARG A 5 -23.95 65.31 30.12
CA ARG A 5 -22.78 64.46 30.45
C ARG A 5 -23.14 62.98 30.52
N THR A 6 -24.39 62.60 30.76
CA THR A 6 -24.82 61.21 30.84
C THR A 6 -25.04 60.61 29.44
N LEU A 7 -25.37 61.40 28.43
CA LEU A 7 -25.55 60.95 27.05
C LEU A 7 -24.19 60.61 26.34
N TRP A 8 -23.08 61.23 26.74
CA TRP A 8 -21.76 60.91 26.19
C TRP A 8 -21.14 59.62 26.78
N LEU A 9 -21.48 59.22 27.97
CA LEU A 9 -21.02 57.98 28.60
C LEU A 9 -21.77 56.73 28.07
N VAL A 10 -23.01 56.87 27.60
CA VAL A 10 -23.77 55.77 26.97
C VAL A 10 -23.35 55.59 25.49
N ALA A 11 -22.93 56.64 24.80
CA ALA A 11 -22.43 56.55 23.41
C ALA A 11 -21.02 55.98 23.33
N LEU A 12 -20.21 56.01 24.37
CA LEU A 12 -18.87 55.39 24.41
C LEU A 12 -18.87 53.91 24.79
N LEU A 13 -19.97 53.38 25.29
CA LEU A 13 -20.12 51.97 25.61
C LEU A 13 -20.77 51.12 24.49
N SER A 14 -21.25 51.74 23.41
CA SER A 14 -21.88 51.06 22.27
C SER A 14 -20.97 50.80 21.06
N VAL A 15 -19.66 51.12 21.11
CA VAL A 15 -18.66 50.78 20.08
C VAL A 15 -17.64 49.78 20.64
N ALA A 16 -17.99 48.97 21.62
CA ALA A 16 -17.33 47.70 21.80
C ALA A 16 -17.79 46.79 20.64
N SER A 17 -17.15 46.98 19.49
CA SER A 17 -17.25 46.07 18.36
C SER A 17 -17.04 44.68 18.88
N TRP A 18 -18.10 43.88 18.92
CA TRP A 18 -17.99 42.43 19.03
C TRP A 18 -17.22 41.95 17.83
N HIS A 19 -15.92 42.01 17.91
CA HIS A 19 -15.10 41.06 17.17
C HIS A 19 -15.39 39.75 17.86
N ALA A 20 -16.39 39.00 17.36
CA ALA A 20 -16.49 37.60 17.62
C ALA A 20 -15.14 37.03 17.15
N SER A 21 -14.21 36.86 18.06
CA SER A 21 -13.04 36.02 17.82
C SER A 21 -13.62 34.68 17.38
N VAL A 22 -13.51 34.37 16.11
CA VAL A 22 -13.80 33.03 15.65
C VAL A 22 -12.80 32.17 16.41
N ALA A 23 -13.31 31.47 17.44
CA ALA A 23 -12.48 30.61 18.24
C ALA A 23 -11.82 29.57 17.31
N GLY A 24 -10.51 29.44 17.38
CA GLY A 24 -9.80 28.38 16.68
C GLY A 24 -10.35 27.00 17.04
N GLU A 25 -10.00 26.00 16.32
CA GLU A 25 -10.43 24.63 16.65
C GLU A 25 -9.84 24.16 17.99
N PRO A 26 -10.53 23.23 18.70
CA PRO A 26 -10.03 22.62 19.93
C PRO A 26 -8.60 22.04 19.75
N PRO A 27 -7.72 22.14 20.77
CA PRO A 27 -6.34 21.65 20.67
C PRO A 27 -6.19 20.19 20.26
N GLU A 28 -7.16 19.34 20.64
CA GLU A 28 -7.21 17.92 20.26
C GLU A 28 -7.40 17.68 18.75
N CYS A 29 -7.90 18.68 18.01
CA CYS A 29 -8.07 18.62 16.55
C CYS A 29 -6.78 18.91 15.79
N ARG A 30 -5.73 19.37 16.48
CA ARG A 30 -4.47 19.75 15.83
C ARG A 30 -3.77 18.57 15.17
N ASN A 31 -3.74 17.44 15.84
CA ASN A 31 -3.12 16.22 15.32
C ASN A 31 -4.14 15.42 14.51
N VAL A 32 -3.86 15.23 13.23
CA VAL A 32 -4.73 14.49 12.30
C VAL A 32 -3.99 13.26 11.81
N ARG A 33 -4.47 12.07 12.21
CA ARG A 33 -3.84 10.78 11.88
C ARG A 33 -4.57 10.15 10.72
N PHE A 34 -3.87 9.98 9.61
CA PHE A 34 -4.38 9.30 8.42
C PHE A 34 -4.00 7.82 8.41
N GLY A 35 -4.95 6.95 8.11
CA GLY A 35 -4.65 5.59 7.67
C GLY A 35 -4.32 5.62 6.19
N VAL A 36 -3.20 5.01 5.80
CA VAL A 36 -2.82 4.80 4.41
C VAL A 36 -2.62 3.31 4.15
N VAL A 37 -2.83 2.90 2.93
CA VAL A 37 -2.55 1.54 2.43
C VAL A 37 -1.39 1.58 1.46
N GLY A 38 -0.91 0.42 1.03
CA GLY A 38 0.20 0.31 0.08
C GLY A 38 -0.09 0.82 -1.33
N PHE A 39 -1.23 1.49 -1.56
CA PHE A 39 -1.65 1.98 -2.88
C PHE A 39 -1.19 3.41 -3.11
N SER A 40 -0.72 3.68 -4.32
CA SER A 40 -0.17 4.99 -4.67
C SER A 40 -1.23 6.09 -4.75
N ASP A 41 -2.49 5.78 -5.11
CA ASP A 41 -3.62 6.70 -5.09
C ASP A 41 -3.90 7.25 -3.68
N VAL A 42 -4.05 6.35 -2.69
CA VAL A 42 -4.28 6.75 -1.29
C VAL A 42 -3.10 7.53 -0.72
N ALA A 43 -1.87 7.15 -1.07
CA ALA A 43 -0.68 7.88 -0.67
C ALA A 43 -0.65 9.29 -1.28
N ALA A 44 -1.04 9.43 -2.55
CA ALA A 44 -1.09 10.69 -3.28
C ALA A 44 -2.10 11.68 -2.66
N VAL A 45 -3.36 11.28 -2.52
CA VAL A 45 -4.41 12.14 -1.96
C VAL A 45 -4.16 12.47 -0.48
N THR A 46 -3.58 11.53 0.27
CA THR A 46 -3.20 11.76 1.67
C THR A 46 -2.05 12.77 1.77
N ALA A 47 -1.06 12.70 0.89
CA ALA A 47 0.04 13.67 0.86
C ALA A 47 -0.46 15.08 0.50
N ILE A 48 -1.33 15.22 -0.52
CA ILE A 48 -1.96 16.50 -0.86
C ILE A 48 -2.71 17.07 0.36
N THR A 49 -3.60 16.25 0.96
CA THR A 49 -4.41 16.66 2.12
C THR A 49 -3.54 17.04 3.31
N SER A 50 -2.47 16.30 3.56
CA SER A 50 -1.51 16.60 4.62
C SER A 50 -0.83 17.94 4.40
N ARG A 51 -0.42 18.26 3.17
CA ARG A 51 0.18 19.56 2.86
C ARG A 51 -0.79 20.74 3.01
N VAL A 52 -2.06 20.54 2.64
CA VAL A 52 -3.11 21.54 2.90
C VAL A 52 -3.28 21.74 4.41
N LEU A 53 -3.33 20.68 5.19
CA LEU A 53 -3.45 20.75 6.65
C LEU A 53 -2.25 21.41 7.32
N ASP A 54 -1.02 21.12 6.87
CA ASP A 54 0.20 21.79 7.35
C ASP A 54 0.10 23.32 7.16
N GLN A 55 -0.38 23.77 5.99
CA GLN A 55 -0.56 25.21 5.69
C GLN A 55 -1.66 25.84 6.57
N LEU A 56 -2.64 25.06 6.99
CA LEU A 56 -3.71 25.48 7.90
C LEU A 56 -3.28 25.47 9.38
N GLY A 57 -2.08 24.97 9.71
CA GLY A 57 -1.55 24.92 11.08
C GLY A 57 -1.92 23.67 11.87
N TYR A 58 -2.44 22.62 11.21
CA TYR A 58 -2.60 21.28 11.77
C TYR A 58 -1.26 20.52 11.74
N THR A 59 -1.25 19.35 12.38
CA THR A 59 -0.09 18.44 12.40
C THR A 59 -0.55 17.06 11.88
N PRO A 60 -0.53 16.84 10.55
CA PRO A 60 -0.91 15.56 9.97
C PRO A 60 0.16 14.50 10.20
N SER A 61 -0.26 13.26 10.30
CA SER A 61 0.61 12.09 10.37
C SER A 61 -0.04 10.89 9.67
N THR A 62 0.77 9.96 9.18
CA THR A 62 0.29 8.79 8.44
C THR A 62 0.71 7.49 9.12
N VAL A 63 -0.18 6.48 9.07
CA VAL A 63 0.09 5.12 9.53
C VAL A 63 -0.26 4.15 8.40
N ASN A 64 0.70 3.31 7.99
CA ASN A 64 0.46 2.32 6.94
C ASN A 64 -0.20 1.07 7.52
N LEU A 65 -1.37 0.72 7.01
CA LEU A 65 -2.22 -0.36 7.50
C LEU A 65 -2.89 -1.08 6.33
N SER A 66 -3.35 -2.32 6.53
CA SER A 66 -4.25 -2.97 5.55
C SER A 66 -5.67 -2.43 5.69
N VAL A 67 -6.48 -2.53 4.61
CA VAL A 67 -7.86 -2.02 4.59
C VAL A 67 -8.71 -2.51 5.78
N PRO A 68 -8.75 -3.81 6.13
CA PRO A 68 -9.51 -4.26 7.31
C PRO A 68 -9.04 -3.63 8.63
N ILE A 69 -7.73 -3.41 8.77
CA ILE A 69 -7.15 -2.81 9.98
C ILE A 69 -7.46 -1.30 10.05
N ILE A 70 -7.61 -0.62 8.91
CA ILE A 70 -8.02 0.79 8.86
C ILE A 70 -9.37 0.99 9.53
N PHE A 71 -10.40 0.21 9.17
CA PHE A 71 -11.73 0.35 9.76
C PHE A 71 -11.75 0.04 11.27
N ALA A 72 -11.00 -1.00 11.69
CA ALA A 72 -10.82 -1.27 13.12
C ALA A 72 -10.09 -0.13 13.85
N SER A 73 -9.10 0.49 13.20
CA SER A 73 -8.32 1.60 13.77
C SER A 73 -9.14 2.91 13.86
N LEU A 74 -10.03 3.17 12.89
CA LEU A 74 -11.00 4.27 12.96
C LEU A 74 -11.97 4.07 14.11
N GLN A 75 -12.54 2.86 14.24
CA GLN A 75 -13.43 2.53 15.36
C GLN A 75 -12.76 2.72 16.73
N ASN A 76 -11.50 2.28 16.84
CA ASN A 76 -10.71 2.37 18.07
C ASN A 76 -10.05 3.75 18.27
N GLN A 77 -10.31 4.70 17.38
CA GLN A 77 -9.74 6.06 17.39
C GLN A 77 -8.21 6.09 17.38
N ASN A 78 -7.56 5.07 16.82
CA ASN A 78 -6.11 5.04 16.59
C ASN A 78 -5.68 5.88 15.39
N ILE A 79 -6.59 6.03 14.42
CA ILE A 79 -6.51 6.97 13.29
C ILE A 79 -7.79 7.80 13.20
N ASP A 80 -7.74 8.91 12.49
CA ASP A 80 -8.84 9.88 12.42
C ASP A 80 -9.52 9.88 11.06
N VAL A 81 -8.77 9.69 9.96
CA VAL A 81 -9.25 9.84 8.58
C VAL A 81 -8.69 8.74 7.68
N PHE A 82 -9.51 8.26 6.75
CA PHE A 82 -9.13 7.40 5.63
C PHE A 82 -9.73 7.95 4.33
N LEU A 83 -8.89 8.21 3.33
CA LEU A 83 -9.28 8.82 2.05
C LEU A 83 -9.45 7.81 0.90
N GLY A 84 -9.27 6.52 1.17
CA GLY A 84 -9.20 5.47 0.15
C GLY A 84 -10.30 4.40 0.26
N ASN A 85 -11.52 4.76 0.67
CA ASN A 85 -12.63 3.80 0.72
C ASN A 85 -13.26 3.60 -0.66
N TRP A 86 -12.72 2.65 -1.42
CA TRP A 86 -13.17 2.28 -2.76
C TRP A 86 -14.49 1.50 -2.72
N MET A 87 -15.56 2.07 -3.25
CA MET A 87 -16.88 1.45 -3.29
C MET A 87 -17.29 1.12 -4.73
N PRO A 88 -17.89 -0.07 -4.98
CA PRO A 88 -18.36 -1.07 -4.00
C PRO A 88 -17.30 -2.07 -3.50
N ALA A 89 -16.08 -2.06 -4.03
CA ALA A 89 -15.07 -3.10 -3.77
C ALA A 89 -14.78 -3.34 -2.27
N GLN A 90 -14.77 -2.29 -1.46
CA GLN A 90 -14.55 -2.36 0.00
C GLN A 90 -15.85 -2.39 0.81
N GLU A 91 -17.01 -2.67 0.20
CA GLU A 91 -18.28 -2.73 0.95
C GLU A 91 -18.21 -3.75 2.09
N GLY A 92 -17.61 -4.91 1.85
CA GLY A 92 -17.45 -5.94 2.88
C GLY A 92 -16.60 -5.51 4.08
N ASP A 93 -15.66 -4.58 3.87
CA ASP A 93 -14.84 -4.03 4.95
C ASP A 93 -15.53 -2.87 5.69
N SER A 94 -16.19 -1.98 4.96
CA SER A 94 -16.76 -0.73 5.51
C SER A 94 -18.15 -0.90 6.11
N LYS A 95 -19.02 -1.67 5.47
CA LYS A 95 -20.44 -1.84 5.84
C LYS A 95 -20.67 -2.26 7.30
N PRO A 96 -19.95 -3.26 7.88
CA PRO A 96 -20.16 -3.64 9.27
C PRO A 96 -19.90 -2.51 10.28
N TYR A 97 -19.02 -1.56 9.93
CA TYR A 97 -18.69 -0.40 10.77
C TYR A 97 -19.66 0.75 10.56
N LEU A 98 -20.10 1.00 9.33
CA LEU A 98 -21.07 2.03 8.97
C LEU A 98 -22.45 1.73 9.55
N GLU A 99 -22.94 0.48 9.43
CA GLU A 99 -24.23 0.06 9.98
C GLU A 99 -24.30 0.20 11.52
N ARG A 100 -23.18 -0.08 12.19
CA ARG A 100 -23.09 0.10 13.66
C ARG A 100 -22.75 1.52 14.08
N ARG A 101 -22.60 2.44 13.12
CA ARG A 101 -22.14 3.82 13.34
C ARG A 101 -20.82 3.89 14.13
N ALA A 102 -19.94 2.93 13.87
CA ALA A 102 -18.61 2.88 14.47
C ALA A 102 -17.58 3.75 13.72
N VAL A 103 -17.92 4.13 12.49
CA VAL A 103 -17.20 5.10 11.65
C VAL A 103 -18.20 6.00 10.92
N GLU A 104 -17.76 7.12 10.40
CA GLU A 104 -18.57 8.08 9.65
C GLU A 104 -18.14 8.16 8.18
N LEU A 105 -19.11 8.02 7.27
CA LEU A 105 -18.92 8.30 5.85
C LEU A 105 -19.09 9.79 5.62
N VAL A 106 -18.02 10.48 5.25
CA VAL A 106 -18.04 11.92 4.92
C VAL A 106 -18.64 12.15 3.54
N GLY A 107 -18.31 11.31 2.58
CA GLY A 107 -18.79 11.35 1.20
C GLY A 107 -17.70 11.06 0.18
N PRO A 108 -18.05 11.08 -1.12
CA PRO A 108 -17.09 10.83 -2.18
C PRO A 108 -16.04 11.95 -2.27
N ASN A 109 -14.78 11.56 -2.41
CA ASN A 109 -13.67 12.46 -2.72
C ASN A 109 -13.19 12.29 -4.16
N LEU A 110 -13.47 11.14 -4.81
CA LEU A 110 -13.27 10.91 -6.23
C LEU A 110 -14.43 10.08 -6.80
N GLU A 111 -14.96 10.49 -7.95
CA GLU A 111 -15.99 9.78 -8.69
C GLU A 111 -15.46 9.30 -10.04
N HIS A 112 -16.19 8.38 -10.69
CA HIS A 112 -15.86 7.81 -11.99
C HIS A 112 -14.55 7.00 -12.03
N ALA A 113 -14.04 6.56 -10.89
CA ALA A 113 -12.94 5.60 -10.81
C ALA A 113 -13.36 4.24 -11.41
N ARG A 114 -12.39 3.41 -11.80
CA ARG A 114 -12.62 2.04 -12.30
C ARG A 114 -11.68 1.07 -11.62
N PHE A 115 -12.16 -0.16 -11.49
CA PHE A 115 -11.41 -1.18 -10.78
C PHE A 115 -11.88 -2.58 -11.19
N THR A 116 -11.09 -3.30 -11.98
CA THR A 116 -11.43 -4.64 -12.46
C THR A 116 -10.20 -5.37 -13.01
N LEU A 117 -10.36 -6.51 -13.68
CA LEU A 117 -9.27 -7.18 -14.37
C LEU A 117 -8.97 -6.50 -15.70
N ALA A 118 -7.68 -6.42 -16.02
CA ALA A 118 -7.16 -5.83 -17.25
C ALA A 118 -6.15 -6.75 -17.93
N VAL A 119 -5.94 -6.51 -19.22
CA VAL A 119 -4.97 -7.20 -20.08
C VAL A 119 -4.24 -6.20 -20.97
N PRO A 120 -3.03 -6.48 -21.45
CA PRO A 120 -2.40 -5.69 -22.50
C PRO A 120 -3.21 -5.73 -23.81
N GLN A 121 -3.17 -4.62 -24.57
CA GLN A 121 -3.88 -4.50 -25.84
C GLN A 121 -3.58 -5.65 -26.81
N TYR A 122 -2.33 -6.07 -26.91
CA TYR A 122 -1.97 -7.18 -27.81
C TYR A 122 -2.65 -8.50 -27.45
N LEU A 123 -2.96 -8.73 -26.17
CA LEU A 123 -3.69 -9.92 -25.74
C LEU A 123 -5.21 -9.76 -25.97
N TYR A 124 -5.73 -8.55 -25.74
CA TYR A 124 -7.11 -8.21 -26.03
C TYR A 124 -7.46 -8.43 -27.52
N ASP A 125 -6.55 -8.06 -28.42
CA ASP A 125 -6.70 -8.22 -29.87
C ASP A 125 -6.74 -9.69 -30.31
N THR A 126 -6.15 -10.61 -29.52
CA THR A 126 -6.23 -12.05 -29.78
C THR A 126 -7.55 -12.67 -29.34
N GLY A 127 -8.45 -11.88 -28.74
CA GLY A 127 -9.79 -12.31 -28.37
C GLY A 127 -10.05 -12.51 -26.89
N LEU A 128 -9.11 -12.14 -25.99
CA LEU A 128 -9.35 -12.10 -24.55
C LEU A 128 -9.98 -10.76 -24.18
N LYS A 129 -11.31 -10.65 -24.30
CA LYS A 129 -12.06 -9.40 -24.17
C LYS A 129 -12.97 -9.35 -22.95
N SER A 130 -13.28 -10.49 -22.36
CA SER A 130 -14.21 -10.62 -21.25
C SER A 130 -13.72 -11.64 -20.21
N PHE A 131 -14.34 -11.61 -19.03
CA PHE A 131 -14.06 -12.59 -17.97
C PHE A 131 -14.31 -14.02 -18.44
N THR A 132 -15.32 -14.26 -19.28
CA THR A 132 -15.62 -15.60 -19.83
C THR A 132 -14.54 -16.10 -20.81
N ASP A 133 -13.74 -15.19 -21.36
CA ASP A 133 -12.66 -15.57 -22.27
C ASP A 133 -11.41 -16.07 -21.53
N ILE A 134 -11.20 -15.67 -20.26
CA ILE A 134 -9.96 -15.96 -19.50
C ILE A 134 -9.66 -17.46 -19.51
N GLN A 135 -10.67 -18.31 -19.30
CA GLN A 135 -10.50 -19.76 -19.27
C GLN A 135 -9.87 -20.32 -20.57
N ARG A 136 -10.22 -19.76 -21.72
CA ARG A 136 -9.66 -20.20 -23.02
C ARG A 136 -8.17 -19.95 -23.16
N PHE A 137 -7.64 -19.00 -22.38
CA PHE A 137 -6.24 -18.63 -22.36
C PHE A 137 -5.45 -19.25 -21.20
N SER A 138 -6.04 -20.18 -20.45
CA SER A 138 -5.51 -20.82 -19.26
C SER A 138 -4.04 -21.25 -19.43
N ALA A 139 -3.73 -22.06 -20.43
CA ALA A 139 -2.37 -22.52 -20.70
C ALA A 139 -1.39 -21.38 -21.00
N ALA A 140 -1.83 -20.35 -21.75
CA ALA A 140 -1.00 -19.19 -22.08
C ALA A 140 -0.75 -18.27 -20.86
N LEU A 141 -1.70 -18.22 -19.94
CA LEU A 141 -1.65 -17.47 -18.69
C LEU A 141 -0.98 -18.25 -17.55
N ASN A 142 -0.63 -19.54 -17.75
CA ASN A 142 -0.17 -20.43 -16.69
C ASN A 142 -1.13 -20.50 -15.50
N ASP A 143 -2.44 -20.43 -15.75
CA ASP A 143 -3.50 -20.41 -14.75
C ASP A 143 -3.32 -19.32 -13.68
N ALA A 144 -2.75 -18.17 -14.05
CA ALA A 144 -2.40 -17.11 -13.12
C ALA A 144 -3.12 -15.79 -13.42
N ILE A 145 -3.64 -15.16 -12.35
CA ILE A 145 -4.12 -13.79 -12.33
C ILE A 145 -3.24 -13.03 -11.34
N TYR A 146 -2.76 -11.85 -11.72
CA TYR A 146 -1.86 -11.06 -10.88
C TYR A 146 -2.64 -10.04 -10.07
N GLY A 147 -2.57 -10.17 -8.75
CA GLY A 147 -3.20 -9.28 -7.78
C GLY A 147 -2.23 -8.28 -7.17
N ILE A 148 -2.71 -7.60 -6.17
CA ILE A 148 -2.01 -6.57 -5.41
C ILE A 148 -1.74 -7.05 -3.96
N GLU A 149 -1.73 -6.14 -2.98
CA GLU A 149 -1.41 -6.48 -1.59
C GLU A 149 -2.35 -7.54 -1.00
N PRO A 150 -1.82 -8.50 -0.23
CA PRO A 150 -2.64 -9.44 0.52
C PRO A 150 -3.67 -8.72 1.40
N GLY A 151 -4.91 -9.21 1.37
CA GLY A 151 -6.01 -8.58 2.09
C GLY A 151 -6.65 -7.39 1.36
N ALA A 152 -6.20 -7.02 0.17
CA ALA A 152 -6.89 -6.06 -0.68
C ALA A 152 -8.25 -6.58 -1.13
N ALA A 153 -9.23 -5.68 -1.29
CA ALA A 153 -10.57 -6.05 -1.76
C ALA A 153 -10.53 -6.75 -3.13
N ALA A 154 -9.66 -6.27 -4.05
CA ALA A 154 -9.43 -6.89 -5.34
C ALA A 154 -9.12 -8.37 -5.24
N ASN A 155 -8.12 -8.68 -4.43
CA ASN A 155 -7.67 -10.05 -4.25
C ASN A 155 -8.79 -10.94 -3.70
N ARG A 156 -9.57 -10.43 -2.73
CA ARG A 156 -10.71 -11.16 -2.18
C ARG A 156 -11.80 -11.43 -3.21
N LEU A 157 -12.08 -10.45 -4.09
CA LEU A 157 -13.05 -10.63 -5.19
C LEU A 157 -12.57 -11.70 -6.17
N VAL A 158 -11.30 -11.64 -6.61
CA VAL A 158 -10.71 -12.64 -7.51
C VAL A 158 -10.69 -14.04 -6.84
N LEU A 159 -10.27 -14.13 -5.59
CA LEU A 159 -10.29 -15.39 -4.83
C LEU A 159 -11.72 -15.93 -4.65
N GLY A 160 -12.70 -15.04 -4.51
CA GLY A 160 -14.12 -15.41 -4.49
C GLY A 160 -14.57 -16.04 -5.80
N MET A 161 -14.20 -15.45 -6.95
CA MET A 161 -14.49 -16.00 -8.28
C MET A 161 -13.81 -17.38 -8.49
N ILE A 162 -12.55 -17.51 -8.10
CA ILE A 162 -11.80 -18.77 -8.20
C ILE A 162 -12.48 -19.86 -7.36
N ARG A 163 -12.80 -19.57 -6.09
CA ARG A 163 -13.49 -20.55 -5.20
C ARG A 163 -14.86 -20.95 -5.70
N ALA A 164 -15.60 -20.03 -6.28
CA ALA A 164 -16.92 -20.27 -6.85
C ALA A 164 -16.88 -20.90 -8.26
N ASN A 165 -15.69 -21.14 -8.81
CA ASN A 165 -15.47 -21.51 -10.22
C ASN A 165 -16.24 -20.61 -11.19
N ALA A 166 -16.40 -19.32 -10.85
CA ALA A 166 -17.03 -18.35 -11.72
C ALA A 166 -16.19 -18.19 -13.00
N PHE A 167 -16.85 -18.07 -14.14
CA PHE A 167 -16.21 -17.97 -15.45
C PHE A 167 -15.25 -19.13 -15.79
N GLY A 168 -15.36 -20.27 -15.09
CA GLY A 168 -14.46 -21.41 -15.28
C GLY A 168 -13.06 -21.25 -14.65
N LEU A 169 -12.91 -20.32 -13.70
CA LEU A 169 -11.61 -19.95 -13.10
C LEU A 169 -11.19 -20.83 -11.91
N GLY A 170 -11.91 -21.91 -11.60
CA GLY A 170 -11.65 -22.73 -10.38
C GLY A 170 -10.28 -23.38 -10.29
N HIS A 171 -9.54 -23.48 -11.39
CA HIS A 171 -8.18 -24.00 -11.43
C HIS A 171 -7.11 -22.89 -11.51
N PHE A 172 -7.54 -21.61 -11.65
CA PHE A 172 -6.64 -20.49 -11.63
C PHE A 172 -6.13 -20.20 -10.21
N ARG A 173 -5.00 -19.52 -10.14
CA ARG A 173 -4.41 -19.03 -8.90
C ARG A 173 -4.21 -17.52 -8.98
N LEU A 174 -4.47 -16.86 -7.88
CA LEU A 174 -4.14 -15.46 -7.72
C LEU A 174 -2.69 -15.33 -7.23
N ILE A 175 -1.88 -14.54 -7.92
CA ILE A 175 -0.53 -14.19 -7.50
C ILE A 175 -0.63 -12.87 -6.74
N GLU A 176 -0.70 -12.95 -5.42
CA GLU A 176 -0.72 -11.78 -4.56
C GLU A 176 0.68 -11.20 -4.42
N SER A 177 0.80 -9.87 -4.41
CA SER A 177 2.09 -9.20 -4.28
C SER A 177 1.94 -7.81 -3.63
N SER A 178 2.45 -6.78 -4.26
CA SER A 178 2.16 -5.37 -3.99
C SER A 178 1.82 -4.69 -5.30
N GLU A 179 1.30 -3.46 -5.25
CA GLU A 179 1.13 -2.63 -6.46
C GLU A 179 2.40 -2.62 -7.30
N GLN A 180 3.55 -2.32 -6.67
CA GLN A 180 4.85 -2.26 -7.36
C GLN A 180 5.27 -3.63 -7.91
N GLY A 181 5.00 -4.71 -7.19
CA GLY A 181 5.28 -6.08 -7.64
C GLY A 181 4.45 -6.47 -8.85
N MET A 182 3.15 -6.18 -8.83
CA MET A 182 2.24 -6.40 -9.95
C MET A 182 2.67 -5.58 -11.16
N LEU A 183 2.97 -4.29 -10.98
CA LEU A 183 3.45 -3.41 -12.06
C LEU A 183 4.76 -3.89 -12.67
N ALA A 184 5.71 -4.38 -11.86
CA ALA A 184 6.96 -4.94 -12.35
C ALA A 184 6.73 -6.21 -13.20
N GLU A 185 5.75 -7.05 -12.83
CA GLU A 185 5.39 -8.21 -13.63
C GLU A 185 4.66 -7.80 -14.92
N LEU A 186 3.75 -6.83 -14.85
CA LEU A 186 3.11 -6.26 -16.03
C LEU A 186 4.16 -5.72 -17.02
N GLU A 187 5.13 -4.96 -16.55
CA GLU A 187 6.20 -4.42 -17.39
C GLU A 187 7.03 -5.53 -18.05
N ARG A 188 7.40 -6.57 -17.29
CA ARG A 188 8.13 -7.73 -17.84
C ARG A 188 7.32 -8.48 -18.89
N ALA A 189 6.04 -8.72 -18.60
CA ALA A 189 5.13 -9.38 -19.54
C ALA A 189 4.93 -8.53 -20.79
N TYR A 190 4.71 -7.23 -20.62
CA TYR A 190 4.49 -6.28 -21.72
C TYR A 190 5.68 -6.19 -22.66
N ARG A 191 6.92 -6.04 -22.14
CA ARG A 191 8.15 -6.01 -22.94
C ARG A 191 8.40 -7.32 -23.70
N ALA A 192 8.07 -8.45 -23.07
CA ALA A 192 8.23 -9.78 -23.66
C ALA A 192 7.03 -10.23 -24.51
N ARG A 193 5.99 -9.40 -24.62
CA ARG A 193 4.69 -9.73 -25.23
C ARG A 193 4.10 -11.05 -24.71
N ARG A 194 4.33 -11.35 -23.41
CA ARG A 194 3.75 -12.52 -22.74
C ARG A 194 2.32 -12.23 -22.30
N PRO A 195 1.41 -13.22 -22.38
CA PRO A 195 0.07 -13.10 -21.82
C PRO A 195 0.11 -12.81 -20.32
N ILE A 196 -0.73 -11.88 -19.87
CA ILE A 196 -0.93 -11.54 -18.46
C ILE A 196 -2.34 -11.00 -18.26
N VAL A 197 -3.00 -11.46 -17.18
CA VAL A 197 -4.23 -10.88 -16.62
C VAL A 197 -3.88 -10.35 -15.23
N PHE A 198 -4.26 -9.12 -14.96
CA PHE A 198 -3.91 -8.45 -13.71
C PHE A 198 -5.03 -7.53 -13.22
N VAL A 199 -5.00 -7.18 -11.94
CA VAL A 199 -5.89 -6.18 -11.37
C VAL A 199 -5.48 -4.80 -11.88
N GLY A 200 -6.39 -4.13 -12.59
CA GLY A 200 -6.19 -2.79 -13.11
C GLY A 200 -7.18 -1.80 -12.49
N TRP A 201 -6.78 -0.55 -12.37
CA TRP A 201 -7.66 0.53 -11.90
C TRP A 201 -7.33 1.89 -12.51
N GLU A 202 -8.28 2.80 -12.41
CA GLU A 202 -8.18 4.20 -12.82
C GLU A 202 -8.74 5.08 -11.69
N PRO A 203 -8.01 6.10 -11.21
CA PRO A 203 -6.79 6.69 -11.80
C PRO A 203 -5.53 5.86 -11.53
N HIS A 204 -4.67 5.71 -12.51
CA HIS A 204 -3.32 5.18 -12.34
C HIS A 204 -2.45 5.44 -13.58
N PRO A 205 -1.16 5.82 -13.44
CA PRO A 205 -0.24 6.06 -14.57
C PRO A 205 -0.04 4.86 -15.50
N MET A 206 -0.25 3.61 -15.02
CA MET A 206 -0.17 2.43 -15.87
C MET A 206 -1.07 2.51 -17.11
N ASN A 207 -2.21 3.21 -17.01
CA ASN A 207 -3.13 3.41 -18.13
C ASN A 207 -2.54 4.27 -19.26
N LEU A 208 -1.58 5.13 -18.93
CA LEU A 208 -0.86 5.96 -19.90
C LEU A 208 0.43 5.28 -20.39
N ARG A 209 1.09 4.53 -19.49
CA ARG A 209 2.37 3.87 -19.77
C ARG A 209 2.23 2.61 -20.60
N PHE A 210 1.16 1.86 -20.42
CA PHE A 210 0.89 0.60 -21.13
C PHE A 210 -0.42 0.72 -21.89
N GLN A 211 -0.47 0.22 -23.11
CA GLN A 211 -1.74 0.05 -23.81
C GLN A 211 -2.44 -1.18 -23.21
N ILE A 212 -3.37 -0.93 -22.31
CA ILE A 212 -4.14 -1.96 -21.60
C ILE A 212 -5.63 -1.80 -21.88
N GLN A 213 -6.37 -2.88 -21.70
CA GLN A 213 -7.83 -2.92 -21.83
C GLN A 213 -8.43 -3.60 -20.62
N TYR A 214 -9.52 -3.05 -20.11
CA TYR A 214 -10.32 -3.64 -19.06
C TYR A 214 -11.24 -4.71 -19.63
N LEU A 215 -11.39 -5.83 -18.93
CA LEU A 215 -12.22 -6.96 -19.37
C LEU A 215 -13.69 -6.70 -19.07
N ALA A 216 -14.58 -7.00 -20.04
CA ALA A 216 -16.02 -6.91 -19.88
C ALA A 216 -16.60 -8.11 -19.11
N GLY A 217 -17.80 -7.94 -18.53
CA GLY A 217 -18.56 -9.03 -17.91
C GLY A 217 -18.18 -9.35 -16.46
N GLY A 218 -17.43 -8.47 -15.81
CA GLY A 218 -17.11 -8.56 -14.38
C GLY A 218 -18.10 -7.83 -13.46
N ASP A 219 -19.21 -7.32 -14.00
CA ASP A 219 -20.11 -6.37 -13.32
C ASP A 219 -20.69 -6.91 -12.01
N THR A 220 -21.00 -8.20 -11.93
CA THR A 220 -21.54 -8.83 -10.72
C THR A 220 -20.51 -8.96 -9.59
N THR A 221 -19.23 -8.82 -9.91
CA THR A 221 -18.12 -8.99 -8.96
C THR A 221 -17.46 -7.67 -8.61
N PHE A 222 -17.13 -6.86 -9.63
CA PHE A 222 -16.39 -5.61 -9.48
C PHE A 222 -17.28 -4.35 -9.50
N GLY A 223 -18.54 -4.47 -9.89
CA GLY A 223 -19.45 -3.37 -10.10
C GLY A 223 -19.69 -3.09 -11.60
N PRO A 224 -20.74 -2.32 -11.94
CA PRO A 224 -21.11 -1.99 -13.32
C PRO A 224 -20.02 -1.17 -14.02
N ASP A 225 -20.16 -1.02 -15.33
CA ASP A 225 -19.30 -0.15 -16.14
C ASP A 225 -17.78 -0.41 -15.98
N PHE A 226 -17.39 -1.69 -16.12
CA PHE A 226 -16.01 -2.14 -15.93
C PHE A 226 -15.46 -1.87 -14.52
N GLY A 227 -16.27 -2.15 -13.49
CA GLY A 227 -15.91 -1.92 -12.11
C GLY A 227 -15.94 -0.44 -11.72
N GLY A 228 -16.94 0.28 -12.26
CA GLY A 228 -17.20 1.69 -11.91
C GLY A 228 -17.23 1.87 -10.40
N SER A 229 -16.43 2.79 -9.90
CA SER A 229 -16.15 2.94 -8.48
C SER A 229 -16.20 4.41 -8.06
N THR A 230 -16.52 4.60 -6.78
CA THR A 230 -16.43 5.88 -6.09
C THR A 230 -15.50 5.72 -4.90
N ILE A 231 -14.56 6.64 -4.73
CA ILE A 231 -13.66 6.65 -3.58
C ILE A 231 -14.21 7.63 -2.55
N ASN A 232 -14.35 7.17 -1.31
CA ASN A 232 -14.96 7.96 -0.25
C ASN A 232 -13.97 8.28 0.87
N THR A 233 -14.20 9.43 1.50
CA THR A 233 -13.59 9.80 2.78
C THR A 233 -14.40 9.18 3.92
N VAL A 234 -13.72 8.48 4.82
CA VAL A 234 -14.27 7.90 6.04
C VAL A 234 -13.49 8.43 7.24
N THR A 235 -14.19 8.73 8.33
CA THR A 235 -13.59 9.24 9.57
C THR A 235 -13.99 8.43 10.79
N ARG A 236 -13.25 8.59 11.87
CA ARG A 236 -13.75 8.17 13.19
C ARG A 236 -14.99 8.95 13.56
N VAL A 237 -15.84 8.33 14.39
CA VAL A 237 -17.12 8.95 14.83
C VAL A 237 -16.87 10.27 15.56
N GLY A 238 -17.69 11.26 15.24
CA GLY A 238 -17.72 12.58 15.88
C GLY A 238 -16.52 13.48 15.53
N LEU A 239 -15.71 13.13 14.51
CA LEU A 239 -14.60 13.98 14.09
C LEU A 239 -15.11 15.32 13.58
N GLY A 240 -16.08 15.31 12.68
CA GLY A 240 -16.61 16.51 12.04
C GLY A 240 -17.39 17.42 12.98
N GLU A 241 -17.97 16.87 14.07
CA GLU A 241 -18.67 17.64 15.11
C GLU A 241 -17.69 18.31 16.08
N ARG A 242 -16.66 17.56 16.48
CA ARG A 242 -15.61 18.07 17.41
C ARG A 242 -14.64 19.03 16.73
N CYS A 243 -14.36 18.79 15.44
CA CYS A 243 -13.42 19.56 14.63
C CYS A 243 -14.15 20.07 13.38
N PRO A 244 -15.04 21.07 13.51
CA PRO A 244 -15.95 21.48 12.45
C PRO A 244 -15.23 22.08 11.24
N ASN A 245 -14.09 22.74 11.44
CA ASN A 245 -13.28 23.30 10.37
C ASN A 245 -12.56 22.20 9.57
N LEU A 246 -11.94 21.25 10.26
CA LEU A 246 -11.40 20.03 9.64
C LEU A 246 -12.50 19.24 8.91
N GLY A 247 -13.65 19.05 9.54
CA GLY A 247 -14.79 18.35 8.93
C GLY A 247 -15.31 19.07 7.68
N ARG A 248 -15.26 20.42 7.63
CA ARG A 248 -15.59 21.20 6.43
C ARG A 248 -14.61 20.93 5.31
N LEU A 249 -13.32 21.02 5.59
CA LEU A 249 -12.27 20.70 4.61
C LEU A 249 -12.46 19.31 4.04
N LEU A 250 -12.60 18.28 4.88
CA LEU A 250 -12.73 16.90 4.43
C LEU A 250 -13.97 16.66 3.52
N ARG A 251 -15.07 17.39 3.74
CA ARG A 251 -16.25 17.35 2.84
C ARG A 251 -16.01 18.03 1.50
N GLN A 252 -15.16 19.04 1.47
CA GLN A 252 -14.86 19.83 0.28
C GLN A 252 -13.76 19.23 -0.58
N LEU A 253 -12.94 18.30 -0.03
CA LEU A 253 -11.92 17.60 -0.82
C LEU A 253 -12.59 16.84 -1.97
N LYS A 254 -12.27 17.24 -3.19
CA LYS A 254 -12.69 16.58 -4.43
C LYS A 254 -11.49 16.48 -5.35
N PHE A 255 -11.13 15.26 -5.67
CA PHE A 255 -10.04 14.97 -6.60
C PHE A 255 -10.60 14.64 -7.97
N THR A 256 -9.74 14.67 -8.98
CA THR A 256 -10.08 14.28 -10.35
C THR A 256 -9.21 13.13 -10.79
N LEU A 257 -9.69 12.28 -11.70
CA LEU A 257 -8.91 11.17 -12.28
C LEU A 257 -7.57 11.67 -12.84
N ARG A 258 -7.59 12.84 -13.47
CA ARG A 258 -6.42 13.47 -14.04
C ARG A 258 -5.45 13.94 -12.94
N GLY A 259 -5.95 14.70 -11.96
CA GLY A 259 -5.13 15.24 -10.88
C GLY A 259 -4.43 14.17 -10.07
N GLU A 260 -5.16 13.07 -9.74
CA GLU A 260 -4.55 11.93 -9.05
C GLU A 260 -3.52 11.22 -9.94
N SER A 261 -3.81 10.99 -11.23
CA SER A 261 -2.85 10.37 -12.14
C SER A 261 -1.56 11.19 -12.28
N GLU A 262 -1.64 12.53 -12.28
CA GLU A 262 -0.49 13.42 -12.37
C GLU A 262 0.44 13.31 -11.16
N ILE A 263 -0.11 13.31 -9.93
CA ILE A 263 0.71 13.16 -8.73
C ILE A 263 1.25 11.73 -8.59
N MET A 264 0.46 10.71 -8.92
CA MET A 264 0.92 9.32 -8.93
C MET A 264 2.07 9.12 -9.93
N ALA A 265 2.02 9.76 -11.11
CA ALA A 265 3.11 9.73 -12.09
C ALA A 265 4.39 10.38 -11.53
N ALA A 266 4.28 11.47 -10.76
CA ALA A 266 5.41 12.07 -10.07
C ALA A 266 6.04 11.08 -9.08
N MET A 267 5.22 10.39 -8.30
CA MET A 267 5.68 9.45 -7.29
C MET A 267 6.28 8.16 -7.90
N LEU A 268 5.60 7.57 -8.88
CA LEU A 268 5.95 6.26 -9.44
C LEU A 268 6.99 6.31 -10.56
N GLU A 269 6.91 7.30 -11.45
CA GLU A 269 7.79 7.41 -12.62
C GLU A 269 9.00 8.30 -12.38
N ARG A 270 8.82 9.43 -11.67
CA ARG A 270 9.90 10.34 -11.32
C ARG A 270 10.54 10.04 -9.97
N HIS A 271 9.99 9.06 -9.22
CA HIS A 271 10.45 8.67 -7.88
C HIS A 271 10.49 9.84 -6.89
N GLU A 272 9.57 10.78 -7.03
CA GLU A 272 9.46 11.90 -6.12
C GLU A 272 8.82 11.44 -4.78
N PRO A 273 9.35 11.87 -3.64
CA PRO A 273 8.69 11.64 -2.35
C PRO A 273 7.27 12.22 -2.37
N PRO A 274 6.26 11.53 -1.78
CA PRO A 274 4.86 11.96 -1.81
C PRO A 274 4.65 13.41 -1.39
N ASP A 275 5.36 13.85 -0.34
CA ASP A 275 5.29 15.23 0.15
C ASP A 275 5.74 16.29 -0.87
N ARG A 276 6.80 15.99 -1.62
CA ARG A 276 7.30 16.90 -2.67
C ARG A 276 6.39 16.90 -3.89
N ALA A 277 5.92 15.72 -4.28
CA ALA A 277 4.96 15.59 -5.37
C ALA A 277 3.66 16.36 -5.06
N ALA A 278 3.15 16.24 -3.82
CA ALA A 278 1.97 16.97 -3.35
C ALA A 278 2.19 18.48 -3.36
N GLU A 279 3.34 18.96 -2.88
CA GLU A 279 3.66 20.39 -2.88
C GLU A 279 3.78 20.97 -4.29
N ALA A 280 4.43 20.24 -5.20
CA ALA A 280 4.52 20.63 -6.62
C ALA A 280 3.14 20.64 -7.28
N TRP A 281 2.30 19.65 -6.98
CA TRP A 281 0.95 19.54 -7.50
C TRP A 281 0.07 20.71 -7.01
N LEU A 282 0.08 21.03 -5.72
CA LEU A 282 -0.68 22.16 -5.14
C LEU A 282 -0.26 23.51 -5.73
N ARG A 283 1.02 23.70 -6.04
CA ARG A 283 1.49 24.91 -6.73
C ARG A 283 0.95 25.00 -8.17
N ALA A 284 0.80 23.86 -8.84
CA ALA A 284 0.28 23.82 -10.20
C ALA A 284 -1.26 23.90 -10.28
N HIS A 285 -1.95 23.60 -9.17
CA HIS A 285 -3.42 23.51 -9.09
C HIS A 285 -4.01 24.44 -8.01
N PRO A 286 -3.77 25.77 -8.09
CA PRO A 286 -4.23 26.71 -7.06
C PRO A 286 -5.75 26.88 -7.05
N GLU A 287 -6.45 26.52 -8.13
CA GLU A 287 -7.91 26.63 -8.21
C GLU A 287 -8.57 25.56 -7.34
N GLU A 288 -8.15 24.31 -7.46
CA GLU A 288 -8.66 23.20 -6.66
C GLU A 288 -8.46 23.50 -5.17
N MET A 289 -7.27 24.00 -4.79
CA MET A 289 -7.01 24.39 -3.42
C MET A 289 -7.95 25.50 -2.94
N ARG A 290 -8.27 26.48 -3.79
CA ARG A 290 -9.22 27.56 -3.45
C ARG A 290 -10.63 27.01 -3.22
N GLU A 291 -11.09 26.08 -4.06
CA GLU A 291 -12.40 25.43 -3.89
C GLU A 291 -12.49 24.67 -2.58
N TRP A 292 -11.45 23.92 -2.20
CA TRP A 292 -11.40 23.17 -0.94
C TRP A 292 -11.39 24.05 0.29
N LEU A 293 -10.85 25.28 0.17
CA LEU A 293 -10.69 26.21 1.29
C LEU A 293 -11.84 27.20 1.46
N VAL A 294 -12.92 27.09 0.71
CA VAL A 294 -14.08 27.98 0.84
C VAL A 294 -14.66 27.90 2.26
N GLY A 295 -14.53 28.98 3.05
CA GLY A 295 -15.00 29.05 4.43
C GLY A 295 -14.25 28.17 5.42
N VAL A 296 -13.10 27.60 5.02
CA VAL A 296 -12.14 26.92 5.89
C VAL A 296 -11.19 27.97 6.46
N LEU A 297 -10.92 27.88 7.75
CA LEU A 297 -10.03 28.78 8.49
C LEU A 297 -8.72 28.04 8.83
N GLY A 298 -7.67 28.78 9.17
CA GLY A 298 -6.53 28.20 9.85
C GLY A 298 -6.91 27.62 11.21
N PHE A 299 -6.10 26.71 11.72
CA PHE A 299 -6.33 26.05 13.02
C PHE A 299 -6.57 27.05 14.17
N ASN A 300 -5.92 28.19 14.10
CA ASN A 300 -6.08 29.31 15.06
C ASN A 300 -7.34 30.17 14.84
N GLY A 301 -8.18 29.86 13.86
CA GLY A 301 -9.39 30.61 13.52
C GLY A 301 -9.14 31.81 12.58
N GLU A 302 -7.91 32.00 12.09
CA GLU A 302 -7.61 33.08 11.15
C GLU A 302 -7.99 32.71 9.71
N PRO A 303 -8.43 33.70 8.90
CA PRO A 303 -8.69 33.47 7.47
C PRO A 303 -7.40 33.04 6.75
N VAL A 304 -7.51 32.00 5.93
CA VAL A 304 -6.39 31.53 5.11
C VAL A 304 -6.12 32.54 3.99
N GLN A 305 -4.96 33.17 4.02
CA GLN A 305 -4.52 34.00 2.92
C GLN A 305 -4.01 33.10 1.78
N THR A 306 -4.87 32.82 0.82
CA THR A 306 -4.49 32.12 -0.43
C THR A 306 -3.67 33.04 -1.33
N THR A 307 -2.51 33.47 -0.88
CA THR A 307 -1.59 34.23 -1.71
C THR A 307 -0.47 33.32 -2.20
N ALA A 308 -0.34 33.18 -3.51
CA ALA A 308 0.84 32.62 -4.18
C ALA A 308 2.16 33.34 -3.80
N ALA A 309 2.08 34.38 -2.97
CA ALA A 309 3.21 35.19 -2.50
C ALA A 309 3.77 34.77 -1.14
N ALA A 310 3.06 33.94 -0.33
CA ALA A 310 3.52 33.60 1.02
C ALA A 310 4.56 32.45 1.02
N THR A 311 4.65 31.66 -0.06
CA THR A 311 5.64 30.59 -0.17
C THR A 311 7.07 31.05 -0.42
N ALA A 312 7.25 32.29 -0.89
CA ALA A 312 8.60 32.86 -1.09
C ALA A 312 9.23 33.47 0.17
N SER A 313 8.42 33.77 1.21
CA SER A 313 8.92 34.47 2.39
C SER A 313 9.16 33.57 3.62
N SER A 314 8.55 32.42 3.72
CA SER A 314 8.78 31.47 4.83
C SER A 314 10.01 30.60 4.65
N ASP A 315 10.40 30.29 3.41
CA ASP A 315 11.64 29.58 3.12
C ASP A 315 12.90 30.46 3.26
N ALA A 316 12.76 31.76 3.11
CA ALA A 316 13.92 32.68 3.16
C ALA A 316 14.46 32.92 4.57
N THR A 317 13.73 32.64 5.63
CA THR A 317 14.15 32.91 7.02
C THR A 317 14.55 31.64 7.80
N ARG A 318 14.15 30.43 7.34
CA ARG A 318 14.50 29.20 8.03
C ARG A 318 15.81 28.54 7.55
N ASP A 319 16.37 29.03 6.45
CA ASP A 319 17.42 28.30 5.69
C ASP A 319 18.78 29.01 5.67
N ARG A 320 19.16 29.76 6.72
CA ARG A 320 20.49 30.41 6.80
C ARG A 320 21.48 29.71 7.75
N GLY A 321 21.28 28.44 8.08
CA GLY A 321 22.18 27.66 8.92
C GLY A 321 22.83 26.50 8.18
N LEU A 322 23.87 25.93 8.79
CA LEU A 322 24.55 24.71 8.32
C LEU A 322 23.58 23.56 8.10
N GLU A 323 22.49 23.52 8.85
CA GLU A 323 21.39 22.55 8.79
C GLU A 323 20.58 22.69 7.49
N GLY A 324 20.24 23.91 7.06
CA GLY A 324 19.58 24.16 5.79
C GLY A 324 20.47 23.86 4.60
N TRP A 325 21.77 24.15 4.69
CA TRP A 325 22.74 23.76 3.65
C TRP A 325 22.85 22.23 3.53
N MET A 326 22.91 21.48 4.64
CA MET A 326 22.95 20.02 4.66
C MET A 326 21.67 19.41 4.10
N LEU A 327 20.49 19.98 4.40
CA LEU A 327 19.21 19.53 3.89
C LEU A 327 19.03 19.79 2.38
N ALA A 328 19.60 20.91 1.88
CA ALA A 328 19.61 21.24 0.46
C ALA A 328 20.60 20.41 -0.36
N HIS A 329 21.70 19.96 0.27
CA HIS A 329 22.76 19.17 -0.38
C HIS A 329 22.73 17.69 0.07
N LYS A 330 21.54 17.10 0.12
CA LYS A 330 21.39 15.65 0.40
C LYS A 330 22.18 14.84 -0.62
N ILE A 331 23.07 14.00 -0.16
CA ILE A 331 23.77 13.03 -1.01
C ILE A 331 22.70 12.11 -1.61
N PRO A 332 22.53 12.03 -2.94
CA PRO A 332 21.47 11.23 -3.57
C PRO A 332 21.81 9.74 -3.55
N LEU A 333 22.06 9.20 -2.34
CA LEU A 333 22.47 7.79 -2.17
C LEU A 333 21.40 6.85 -2.73
N GLY A 334 20.12 7.15 -2.50
CA GLY A 334 19.01 6.35 -3.02
C GLY A 334 19.04 6.25 -4.54
N ASN A 335 19.21 7.38 -5.23
CA ASN A 335 19.29 7.42 -6.70
C ASN A 335 20.55 6.75 -7.24
N ALA A 336 21.66 6.82 -6.51
CA ALA A 336 22.90 6.15 -6.89
C ALA A 336 22.77 4.63 -6.75
N ILE A 337 22.18 4.15 -5.65
CA ILE A 337 21.92 2.73 -5.40
C ILE A 337 20.91 2.19 -6.43
N SER A 338 19.81 2.91 -6.69
CA SER A 338 18.82 2.49 -7.69
C SER A 338 19.44 2.36 -9.09
N ARG A 339 20.23 3.35 -9.52
CA ARG A 339 20.93 3.27 -10.82
C ARG A 339 21.94 2.12 -10.86
N ALA A 340 22.68 1.90 -9.78
CA ALA A 340 23.62 0.77 -9.70
C ALA A 340 22.88 -0.58 -9.79
N LEU A 341 21.74 -0.72 -9.14
CA LEU A 341 20.90 -1.91 -9.22
C LEU A 341 20.29 -2.11 -10.61
N GLU A 342 19.84 -1.03 -11.26
CA GLU A 342 19.35 -1.09 -12.65
C GLU A 342 20.45 -1.47 -13.65
N LEU A 343 21.64 -0.90 -13.50
CA LEU A 343 22.80 -1.27 -14.32
C LEU A 343 23.20 -2.73 -14.09
N LEU A 344 23.21 -3.19 -12.85
CA LEU A 344 23.49 -4.58 -12.51
C LEU A 344 22.45 -5.52 -13.12
N LYS A 345 21.17 -5.16 -13.01
CA LYS A 345 20.06 -5.92 -13.58
C LYS A 345 20.10 -5.96 -15.09
N SER A 346 20.40 -4.85 -15.76
CA SER A 346 20.45 -4.80 -17.24
C SER A 346 21.62 -5.58 -17.81
N HIS A 347 22.77 -5.60 -17.13
CA HIS A 347 23.97 -6.33 -17.61
C HIS A 347 23.95 -7.82 -17.28
N ARG A 348 23.27 -8.23 -16.22
CA ARG A 348 23.28 -9.61 -15.71
C ARG A 348 21.91 -10.26 -15.56
N ALA A 349 20.90 -9.75 -16.25
CA ALA A 349 19.52 -10.24 -16.18
C ALA A 349 19.42 -11.77 -16.35
N LYS A 350 20.11 -12.31 -17.36
CA LYS A 350 20.12 -13.76 -17.64
C LYS A 350 20.69 -14.62 -16.49
N GLU A 351 21.70 -14.11 -15.79
CA GLU A 351 22.34 -14.82 -14.66
C GLU A 351 21.40 -14.82 -13.45
N PHE A 352 20.75 -13.69 -13.17
CA PHE A 352 19.74 -13.58 -12.10
C PHE A 352 18.50 -14.44 -12.39
N ASP A 353 18.02 -14.46 -13.63
CA ASP A 353 16.90 -15.30 -14.05
C ASP A 353 17.27 -16.80 -13.94
N GLY A 354 18.49 -17.18 -14.34
CA GLY A 354 18.99 -18.54 -14.20
C GLY A 354 19.11 -18.98 -12.73
N PHE A 355 19.59 -18.11 -11.87
CA PHE A 355 19.69 -18.38 -10.43
C PHE A 355 18.30 -18.52 -9.79
N SER A 356 17.39 -17.62 -10.11
CA SER A 356 16.00 -17.69 -9.66
C SER A 356 15.31 -18.97 -10.12
N ALA A 357 15.51 -19.37 -11.38
CA ALA A 357 14.98 -20.62 -11.94
C ALA A 357 15.54 -21.85 -11.23
N SER A 358 16.83 -21.83 -10.85
CA SER A 358 17.46 -22.93 -10.11
C SER A 358 16.89 -23.07 -8.70
N ILE A 359 16.71 -21.96 -7.97
CA ILE A 359 16.08 -21.98 -6.64
C ILE A 359 14.64 -22.49 -6.77
N ARG A 360 13.88 -21.97 -7.74
CA ARG A 360 12.50 -22.44 -8.01
C ARG A 360 12.44 -23.92 -8.25
N SER A 361 13.25 -24.43 -9.17
CA SER A 361 13.32 -25.86 -9.47
C SER A 361 13.64 -26.72 -8.23
N THR A 362 14.51 -26.22 -7.36
CA THR A 362 14.85 -26.90 -6.09
C THR A 362 13.67 -26.93 -5.13
N VAL A 363 12.96 -25.79 -4.96
CA VAL A 363 11.76 -25.72 -4.13
C VAL A 363 10.66 -26.63 -4.67
N ASP A 364 10.42 -26.60 -5.99
CA ASP A 364 9.42 -27.43 -6.64
C ASP A 364 9.73 -28.94 -6.47
N ALA A 365 11.00 -29.33 -6.59
CA ALA A 365 11.44 -30.70 -6.38
C ALA A 365 11.21 -31.16 -4.93
N VAL A 366 11.55 -30.32 -3.94
CA VAL A 366 11.30 -30.62 -2.53
C VAL A 366 9.80 -30.69 -2.23
N THR A 367 9.02 -29.75 -2.77
CA THR A 367 7.56 -29.75 -2.63
C THR A 367 6.95 -31.01 -3.23
N TRP A 368 7.38 -31.41 -4.42
CA TRP A 368 6.94 -32.64 -5.07
C TRP A 368 7.27 -33.87 -4.20
N ALA A 369 8.48 -33.95 -3.67
CA ALA A 369 8.89 -35.05 -2.78
C ALA A 369 8.05 -35.12 -1.50
N LEU A 370 7.75 -33.96 -0.89
CA LEU A 370 6.88 -33.89 0.30
C LEU A 370 5.43 -34.28 -0.01
N ARG A 371 4.90 -33.88 -1.17
CA ARG A 371 3.56 -34.25 -1.64
C ARG A 371 3.42 -35.75 -1.98
N ALA A 372 4.50 -36.40 -2.37
CA ALA A 372 4.51 -37.84 -2.64
C ALA A 372 4.26 -38.69 -1.37
N VAL A 373 4.48 -38.13 -0.18
CA VAL A 373 4.23 -38.81 1.10
C VAL A 373 2.76 -38.67 1.49
N PRO A 374 2.01 -39.76 1.75
CA PRO A 374 0.65 -39.66 2.28
C PRO A 374 0.59 -38.88 3.59
N ALA A 375 -0.41 -38.01 3.75
CA ALA A 375 -0.50 -37.10 4.91
C ALA A 375 -0.41 -37.81 6.25
N LEU A 376 -1.09 -38.95 6.41
CA LEU A 376 -1.05 -39.73 7.65
C LEU A 376 0.32 -40.36 7.91
N ALA A 377 1.05 -40.78 6.87
CA ALA A 377 2.42 -41.24 7.01
C ALA A 377 3.39 -40.14 7.43
N PHE A 378 3.20 -38.94 6.86
CA PHE A 378 3.95 -37.75 7.26
C PHE A 378 3.72 -37.40 8.74
N ILE A 379 2.45 -37.39 9.19
CA ILE A 379 2.09 -37.11 10.59
C ILE A 379 2.70 -38.14 11.53
N ALA A 380 2.61 -39.44 11.17
CA ALA A 380 3.22 -40.51 11.96
C ALA A 380 4.75 -40.34 12.05
N GLY A 381 5.41 -40.04 10.92
CA GLY A 381 6.84 -39.80 10.87
C GLY A 381 7.28 -38.57 11.71
N ALA A 382 6.53 -37.46 11.63
CA ALA A 382 6.76 -36.28 12.45
C ALA A 382 6.60 -36.56 13.96
N GLY A 383 5.58 -37.35 14.31
CA GLY A 383 5.37 -37.82 15.70
C GLY A 383 6.52 -38.70 16.21
N VAL A 384 6.98 -39.64 15.40
CA VAL A 384 8.15 -40.49 15.74
C VAL A 384 9.40 -39.63 15.90
N LEU A 385 9.64 -38.69 14.99
CA LEU A 385 10.79 -37.78 15.07
C LEU A 385 10.75 -36.93 16.35
N ALA A 386 9.58 -36.38 16.69
CA ALA A 386 9.40 -35.62 17.92
C ALA A 386 9.70 -36.46 19.17
N TRP A 387 9.26 -37.72 19.18
CA TRP A 387 9.55 -38.64 20.28
C TRP A 387 11.05 -38.99 20.38
N LEU A 388 11.70 -39.28 19.27
CA LEU A 388 13.11 -39.58 19.22
C LEU A 388 13.98 -38.43 19.75
N LEU A 389 13.64 -37.19 19.38
CA LEU A 389 14.40 -36.00 19.75
C LEU A 389 14.23 -35.61 21.22
N LYS A 390 13.03 -35.74 21.77
CA LYS A 390 12.71 -35.24 23.12
C LYS A 390 12.26 -36.32 24.10
N ARG A 391 12.00 -37.55 23.65
CA ARG A 391 11.51 -38.68 24.48
C ARG A 391 10.25 -38.33 25.30
N SER A 392 9.39 -37.43 24.76
CA SER A 392 8.22 -36.91 25.44
C SER A 392 6.94 -37.26 24.68
N TRP A 393 6.06 -38.07 25.28
CA TRP A 393 4.77 -38.43 24.72
C TRP A 393 3.82 -37.25 24.57
N SER A 394 3.87 -36.26 25.48
CA SER A 394 3.07 -35.04 25.38
C SER A 394 3.41 -34.23 24.14
N LEU A 395 4.71 -34.07 23.81
CA LEU A 395 5.13 -33.38 22.61
C LEU A 395 4.74 -34.14 21.34
N THR A 396 4.90 -35.47 21.35
CA THR A 396 4.50 -36.33 20.24
C THR A 396 3.01 -36.20 19.93
N LEU A 397 2.18 -36.29 20.99
CA LEU A 397 0.72 -36.12 20.86
C LEU A 397 0.34 -34.75 20.38
N PHE A 398 0.97 -33.69 20.92
CA PHE A 398 0.73 -32.32 20.48
C PHE A 398 1.04 -32.12 18.99
N VAL A 399 2.21 -32.58 18.51
CA VAL A 399 2.62 -32.50 17.10
C VAL A 399 1.63 -33.25 16.21
N ALA A 400 1.24 -34.47 16.60
CA ALA A 400 0.28 -35.26 15.84
C ALA A 400 -1.11 -34.59 15.74
N LEU A 401 -1.63 -34.07 16.87
CA LEU A 401 -2.91 -33.38 16.91
C LEU A 401 -2.88 -32.05 16.13
N ALA A 402 -1.80 -31.28 16.24
CA ALA A 402 -1.63 -30.04 15.49
C ALA A 402 -1.62 -30.29 13.98
N LEU A 403 -0.88 -31.30 13.51
CA LEU A 403 -0.85 -31.64 12.08
C LEU A 403 -2.17 -32.23 11.59
N LEU A 404 -2.86 -33.02 12.39
CA LEU A 404 -4.23 -33.49 12.09
C LEU A 404 -5.21 -32.32 11.99
N PHE A 405 -5.08 -31.33 12.86
CA PHE A 405 -5.89 -30.10 12.79
C PHE A 405 -5.63 -29.32 11.51
N VAL A 406 -4.36 -29.13 11.10
CA VAL A 406 -3.98 -28.49 9.83
C VAL A 406 -4.59 -29.24 8.64
N LEU A 407 -4.54 -30.58 8.66
CA LEU A 407 -5.14 -31.44 7.63
C LEU A 407 -6.67 -31.27 7.60
N ASN A 408 -7.32 -31.26 8.76
CA ASN A 408 -8.77 -31.07 8.89
C ASN A 408 -9.25 -29.70 8.38
N GLN A 409 -8.46 -28.64 8.61
CA GLN A 409 -8.76 -27.28 8.14
C GLN A 409 -8.48 -27.07 6.64
N GLY A 410 -7.99 -28.09 5.91
CA GLY A 410 -7.67 -27.96 4.48
C GLY A 410 -6.38 -27.23 4.16
N TYR A 411 -5.56 -26.86 5.16
CA TYR A 411 -4.28 -26.15 4.97
C TYR A 411 -3.08 -27.06 4.73
N TRP A 412 -3.31 -28.32 4.37
CA TRP A 412 -2.22 -29.30 4.19
C TRP A 412 -1.26 -28.90 3.06
N GLN A 413 -1.78 -28.52 1.90
CA GLN A 413 -0.95 -28.12 0.75
C GLN A 413 -0.15 -26.83 1.01
N PRO A 414 -0.75 -25.74 1.47
CA PRO A 414 -0.02 -24.52 1.84
C PRO A 414 1.06 -24.77 2.91
N MET A 415 0.80 -25.67 3.86
CA MET A 415 1.79 -26.05 4.88
C MET A 415 3.01 -26.75 4.25
N LEU A 416 2.83 -27.70 3.33
CA LEU A 416 3.92 -28.39 2.65
C LEU A 416 4.76 -27.43 1.80
N GLU A 417 4.12 -26.48 1.13
CA GLU A 417 4.78 -25.44 0.34
C GLU A 417 5.63 -24.52 1.22
N THR A 418 5.08 -24.05 2.34
CA THR A 418 5.81 -23.26 3.32
C THR A 418 6.98 -24.05 3.91
N LEU A 419 6.76 -25.33 4.22
CA LEU A 419 7.81 -26.19 4.75
C LEU A 419 8.94 -26.40 3.75
N SER A 420 8.63 -26.59 2.46
CA SER A 420 9.64 -26.73 1.40
C SER A 420 10.50 -25.48 1.25
N LEU A 421 9.87 -24.29 1.28
CA LEU A 421 10.59 -23.01 1.26
C LEU A 421 11.53 -22.86 2.45
N VAL A 422 11.06 -23.15 3.66
CA VAL A 422 11.87 -23.06 4.87
C VAL A 422 13.02 -24.07 4.82
N LEU A 423 12.81 -25.29 4.38
CA LEU A 423 13.86 -26.30 4.25
C LEU A 423 14.95 -25.89 3.27
N VAL A 424 14.57 -25.42 2.08
CA VAL A 424 15.50 -24.97 1.04
C VAL A 424 16.25 -23.73 1.52
N ALA A 425 15.57 -22.75 2.07
CA ALA A 425 16.21 -21.54 2.62
C ALA A 425 17.20 -21.88 3.73
N THR A 426 16.81 -22.76 4.65
CA THR A 426 17.67 -23.22 5.75
C THR A 426 18.91 -23.96 5.22
N ALA A 427 18.73 -24.85 4.23
CA ALA A 427 19.83 -25.57 3.61
C ALA A 427 20.83 -24.63 2.95
N ILE A 428 20.35 -23.61 2.21
CA ILE A 428 21.19 -22.59 1.60
C ILE A 428 21.92 -21.77 2.67
N CYS A 429 21.23 -21.35 3.74
CA CYS A 429 21.84 -20.61 4.83
C CYS A 429 22.95 -21.41 5.53
N ILE A 430 22.75 -22.71 5.76
CA ILE A 430 23.75 -23.59 6.36
C ILE A 430 24.92 -23.79 5.40
N ALA A 431 24.64 -24.07 4.12
CA ALA A 431 25.66 -24.33 3.11
C ALA A 431 26.58 -23.13 2.87
N LEU A 432 26.08 -21.90 3.00
CA LEU A 432 26.87 -20.68 2.86
C LEU A 432 27.40 -20.16 4.21
N GLY A 433 26.56 -20.15 5.24
CA GLY A 433 26.87 -19.54 6.53
C GLY A 433 27.93 -20.33 7.33
N VAL A 434 27.83 -21.66 7.34
CA VAL A 434 28.79 -22.48 8.10
C VAL A 434 30.21 -22.38 7.53
N PRO A 435 30.46 -22.56 6.22
CA PRO A 435 31.79 -22.39 5.64
C PRO A 435 32.33 -20.97 5.82
N LEU A 436 31.47 -19.95 5.64
CA LEU A 436 31.86 -18.56 5.82
C LEU A 436 32.22 -18.28 7.29
N GLY A 437 31.46 -18.81 8.25
CA GLY A 437 31.73 -18.70 9.69
C GLY A 437 33.06 -19.35 10.07
N ILE A 438 33.33 -20.54 9.54
CA ILE A 438 34.60 -21.24 9.74
C ILE A 438 35.76 -20.43 9.15
N ALA A 439 35.58 -19.90 7.91
CA ALA A 439 36.62 -19.07 7.29
C ALA A 439 36.89 -17.79 8.08
N CYS A 440 35.86 -17.15 8.63
CA CYS A 440 36.00 -15.96 9.50
C CYS A 440 36.73 -16.30 10.81
N ALA A 441 36.49 -17.47 11.38
CA ALA A 441 37.18 -17.93 12.59
C ALA A 441 38.66 -18.12 12.36
N HIS A 442 39.07 -18.58 11.18
CA HIS A 442 40.48 -18.80 10.82
C HIS A 442 41.19 -17.56 10.26
N HIS A 443 40.43 -16.58 9.76
CA HIS A 443 40.97 -15.37 9.12
C HIS A 443 40.47 -14.08 9.79
N PRO A 444 41.17 -13.52 10.81
CA PRO A 444 40.73 -12.32 11.52
C PRO A 444 40.48 -11.09 10.62
N ARG A 445 41.23 -10.97 9.51
CA ARG A 445 41.03 -9.89 8.53
C ARG A 445 39.66 -10.01 7.80
N LEU A 446 39.28 -11.23 7.42
CA LEU A 446 37.97 -11.49 6.80
C LEU A 446 36.83 -11.16 7.77
N TYR A 447 36.99 -11.59 9.04
CA TYR A 447 36.03 -11.26 10.09
C TYR A 447 35.90 -9.74 10.30
N ALA A 448 37.01 -9.01 10.39
CA ALA A 448 37.02 -7.57 10.57
C ALA A 448 36.31 -6.82 9.40
N THR A 449 36.41 -7.34 8.17
CA THR A 449 35.75 -6.77 7.00
C THR A 449 34.27 -7.11 6.97
N LEU A 450 33.86 -8.31 7.36
CA LEU A 450 32.46 -8.75 7.32
C LEU A 450 31.64 -8.27 8.51
N ARG A 451 32.25 -8.06 9.66
CA ARG A 451 31.60 -7.66 10.90
C ARG A 451 30.70 -6.40 10.73
N PRO A 452 31.14 -5.29 10.12
CA PRO A 452 30.28 -4.12 9.93
C PRO A 452 29.04 -4.43 9.08
N VAL A 453 29.16 -5.33 8.09
CA VAL A 453 28.03 -5.74 7.24
C VAL A 453 27.04 -6.59 8.04
N LEU A 454 27.53 -7.52 8.85
CA LEU A 454 26.71 -8.36 9.72
C LEU A 454 26.00 -7.53 10.79
N ASP A 455 26.70 -6.59 11.43
CA ASP A 455 26.14 -5.67 12.41
C ASP A 455 25.04 -4.79 11.76
N LEU A 456 25.27 -4.29 10.54
CA LEU A 456 24.30 -3.54 9.78
C LEU A 456 23.05 -4.39 9.46
N MET A 457 23.23 -5.64 9.03
CA MET A 457 22.13 -6.55 8.72
C MET A 457 21.31 -6.93 9.96
N GLN A 458 21.90 -6.93 11.15
CA GLN A 458 21.17 -7.19 12.40
C GLN A 458 20.37 -5.96 12.89
N THR A 459 20.86 -4.75 12.61
CA THR A 459 20.22 -3.51 13.06
C THR A 459 19.13 -3.02 12.11
N LEU A 460 19.23 -3.34 10.81
CA LEU A 460 18.22 -2.97 9.83
C LEU A 460 17.01 -3.94 9.90
N PRO A 461 15.78 -3.40 9.86
CA PRO A 461 14.59 -4.24 9.69
C PRO A 461 14.69 -5.10 8.43
N THR A 462 14.25 -6.36 8.52
CA THR A 462 14.38 -7.36 7.45
C THR A 462 13.82 -6.92 6.10
N PHE A 463 12.74 -6.12 6.08
CA PHE A 463 12.15 -5.63 4.85
C PHE A 463 13.05 -4.65 4.08
N VAL A 464 14.01 -3.99 4.72
CA VAL A 464 14.91 -3.02 4.04
C VAL A 464 15.81 -3.73 3.03
N TYR A 465 16.32 -4.91 3.33
CA TYR A 465 17.13 -5.69 2.38
C TYR A 465 16.30 -6.66 1.53
N LEU A 466 15.02 -6.86 1.84
CA LEU A 466 14.10 -7.56 0.95
C LEU A 466 13.79 -6.74 -0.30
N ILE A 467 13.72 -5.40 -0.22
CA ILE A 467 13.42 -4.54 -1.37
C ILE A 467 14.44 -4.72 -2.51
N PRO A 468 15.76 -4.59 -2.31
CA PRO A 468 16.75 -4.87 -3.35
C PRO A 468 16.67 -6.29 -3.90
N THR A 469 16.42 -7.28 -3.03
CA THR A 469 16.27 -8.69 -3.44
C THR A 469 15.07 -8.86 -4.37
N LEU A 470 13.95 -8.22 -4.03
CA LEU A 470 12.73 -8.25 -4.83
C LEU A 470 12.91 -7.56 -6.19
N VAL A 471 13.68 -6.46 -6.23
CA VAL A 471 14.00 -5.75 -7.47
C VAL A 471 14.91 -6.60 -8.38
N LEU A 472 15.89 -7.32 -7.82
CA LEU A 472 16.85 -8.13 -8.59
C LEU A 472 16.26 -9.46 -9.07
N PHE A 473 15.55 -10.18 -8.20
CA PHE A 473 15.07 -11.54 -8.46
C PHE A 473 13.58 -11.59 -8.81
N GLY A 474 12.85 -10.50 -8.62
CA GLY A 474 11.40 -10.45 -8.76
C GLY A 474 10.68 -11.18 -7.63
N LEU A 475 9.35 -11.12 -7.66
CA LEU A 475 8.53 -12.02 -6.85
C LEU A 475 8.67 -13.41 -7.46
N GLY A 476 9.36 -14.30 -6.77
CA GLY A 476 9.23 -15.73 -7.03
C GLY A 476 7.76 -16.12 -6.92
N PRO A 477 7.33 -17.29 -7.43
CA PRO A 477 6.03 -17.80 -7.07
C PRO A 477 6.04 -17.97 -5.55
N CYS A 478 5.37 -17.06 -4.84
CA CYS A 478 4.85 -17.45 -3.55
C CYS A 478 3.89 -18.58 -3.83
N PRO A 479 4.08 -19.77 -3.25
CA PRO A 479 3.02 -20.76 -3.24
C PRO A 479 1.80 -20.10 -2.59
N ALA A 480 0.66 -20.21 -3.28
CA ALA A 480 -0.63 -19.72 -2.85
C ALA A 480 -1.08 -20.31 -1.52
#